data_eb2cebf5ec4cb6b04f158bb163066a6a
#
_entry.id   eb2cebf5ec4cb6b04f158bb163066a6a
#
_cell.length_a   1.000
_cell.length_b   1.000
_cell.length_c   1.000
_cell.angle_alpha   90.00
_cell.angle_beta   90.00
_cell.angle_gamma   90.00
#
_symmetry.space_group_name_H-M   'P 1'
#
loop_
_entity.id
_entity.type
_entity.pdbx_description
1 polymer ?
#
loop_
_entity_poly.entity_id
_entity_poly.type
_entity_poly.pdbx_seq_one_letter_code
_entity_poly.pdbx_strand_id
1 'polypeptide(L)'
;ALSHYNGYSEENAAEFSDMMAAKMGWSAYGDKKYVEHVLRYYTVVSGGFADTPAGGMSIPLYDQKDYPDVPFGGGSIATSGCAPTSFAMVASYLLGRQVTPVDAMRWCGNAYYVPGIGTGWDYFYGAASHFGIRIIEETTDPQRVLQALAAGKPVISSQNPGLFTGRGHFIVLRGVTADGKVLVNDPNDSPGKNYASR
;
A
#
# COMPACT_ATOMS: atom_id res chain seq x y z
N ALA A 1 -7.93 -15.97 7.08
CA ALA A 1 -8.02 -15.85 5.61
C ALA A 1 -6.65 -15.63 4.95
N LEU A 2 -5.70 -14.98 5.63
CA LEU A 2 -4.37 -14.68 5.10
C LEU A 2 -3.41 -15.88 5.11
N SER A 3 -3.62 -16.85 5.99
CA SER A 3 -2.81 -18.07 6.06
C SER A 3 -2.92 -18.96 4.81
N HIS A 4 -3.88 -18.70 3.94
CA HIS A 4 -4.10 -19.47 2.71
C HIS A 4 -3.38 -18.90 1.49
N TYR A 5 -2.80 -17.69 1.57
CA TYR A 5 -2.10 -17.08 0.44
C TYR A 5 -0.74 -17.70 0.17
N ASN A 6 -0.12 -18.30 1.19
CA ASN A 6 1.21 -18.93 1.11
C ASN A 6 1.24 -20.30 0.39
N GLY A 7 0.12 -20.80 -0.12
CA GLY A 7 0.02 -22.10 -0.79
C GLY A 7 -0.53 -22.07 -2.20
N TYR A 8 -0.76 -20.89 -2.79
CA TYR A 8 -1.36 -20.81 -4.11
C TYR A 8 -0.31 -20.78 -5.22
N SER A 9 -0.42 -21.74 -6.14
CA SER A 9 0.22 -21.70 -7.47
C SER A 9 -0.41 -20.57 -8.31
N GLU A 10 0.22 -20.19 -9.43
CA GLU A 10 -0.34 -19.18 -10.35
C GLU A 10 -1.79 -19.50 -10.79
N GLU A 11 -2.12 -20.78 -10.98
CA GLU A 11 -3.49 -21.24 -11.28
C GLU A 11 -4.48 -20.92 -10.15
N ASN A 12 -4.08 -21.13 -8.89
CA ASN A 12 -4.93 -20.89 -7.74
C ASN A 12 -5.07 -19.40 -7.40
N ALA A 13 -4.10 -18.56 -7.74
CA ALA A 13 -4.16 -17.11 -7.52
C ALA A 13 -5.24 -16.45 -8.39
N ALA A 14 -5.42 -16.89 -9.63
CA ALA A 14 -6.49 -16.44 -10.51
C ALA A 14 -7.87 -16.85 -9.96
N GLU A 15 -8.01 -18.11 -9.56
CA GLU A 15 -9.26 -18.65 -9.00
C GLU A 15 -9.65 -17.98 -7.68
N PHE A 16 -8.68 -17.68 -6.81
CA PHE A 16 -8.90 -16.91 -5.59
C PHE A 16 -9.29 -15.45 -5.88
N SER A 17 -8.66 -14.82 -6.87
CA SER A 17 -9.01 -13.48 -7.33
C SER A 17 -10.44 -13.43 -7.86
N ASP A 18 -10.83 -14.41 -8.66
CA ASP A 18 -12.18 -14.53 -9.21
C ASP A 18 -13.24 -14.81 -8.14
N MET A 19 -12.90 -15.66 -7.17
CA MET A 19 -13.77 -15.95 -6.02
C MET A 19 -13.96 -14.72 -5.13
N MET A 20 -12.91 -13.96 -4.88
CA MET A 20 -12.99 -12.71 -4.10
C MET A 20 -13.72 -11.63 -4.87
N ALA A 21 -13.48 -11.50 -6.17
CA ALA A 21 -14.20 -10.58 -7.05
C ALA A 21 -15.71 -10.87 -7.07
N ALA A 22 -16.10 -12.15 -7.22
CA ALA A 22 -17.49 -12.58 -7.19
C ALA A 22 -18.15 -12.33 -5.83
N LYS A 23 -17.44 -12.57 -4.72
CA LYS A 23 -17.94 -12.40 -3.36
C LYS A 23 -18.08 -10.92 -2.96
N MET A 24 -17.29 -10.05 -3.54
CA MET A 24 -17.28 -8.60 -3.28
C MET A 24 -17.99 -7.79 -4.38
N GLY A 25 -18.53 -8.45 -5.41
CA GLY A 25 -19.17 -7.80 -6.55
C GLY A 25 -18.18 -7.07 -7.48
N TRP A 26 -16.91 -7.50 -7.48
CA TRP A 26 -15.85 -6.93 -8.31
C TRP A 26 -15.65 -7.76 -9.58
N SER A 27 -15.17 -7.12 -10.65
CA SER A 27 -14.69 -7.86 -11.81
C SER A 27 -13.34 -8.51 -11.51
N ALA A 28 -13.00 -9.63 -12.16
CA ALA A 28 -11.79 -10.43 -11.96
C ALA A 28 -10.45 -9.66 -11.99
N TYR A 29 -10.47 -8.42 -12.46
CA TYR A 29 -9.30 -7.53 -12.55
C TYR A 29 -9.42 -6.27 -11.67
N GLY A 30 -10.17 -6.38 -10.58
CA GLY A 30 -10.43 -5.25 -9.71
C GLY A 30 -11.52 -4.31 -10.27
N ASP A 31 -12.22 -3.67 -9.38
CA ASP A 31 -13.22 -2.66 -9.76
C ASP A 31 -12.50 -1.47 -10.41
N LYS A 32 -12.68 -1.28 -11.73
CA LYS A 32 -12.20 -0.08 -12.43
C LYS A 32 -12.77 1.20 -11.83
N LYS A 33 -13.84 1.09 -11.05
CA LYS A 33 -14.45 2.16 -10.26
C LYS A 33 -13.98 2.21 -8.81
N TYR A 34 -13.03 1.35 -8.40
CA TYR A 34 -12.56 1.33 -7.01
C TYR A 34 -12.00 2.69 -6.58
N VAL A 35 -11.25 3.35 -7.44
CA VAL A 35 -10.78 4.72 -7.21
C VAL A 35 -11.94 5.71 -7.26
N GLU A 36 -12.90 5.52 -8.16
CA GLU A 36 -14.12 6.31 -8.23
C GLU A 36 -15.01 6.08 -7.01
N HIS A 37 -15.12 4.86 -6.52
CA HIS A 37 -15.85 4.52 -5.29
C HIS A 37 -15.13 5.05 -4.05
N VAL A 38 -13.83 4.91 -3.92
CA VAL A 38 -13.06 5.50 -2.83
C VAL A 38 -13.17 7.03 -2.87
N LEU A 39 -13.00 7.66 -4.03
CA LEU A 39 -13.15 9.11 -4.18
C LEU A 39 -14.61 9.58 -3.98
N ARG A 40 -15.61 8.81 -4.38
CA ARG A 40 -17.02 9.14 -4.20
C ARG A 40 -17.46 9.12 -2.75
N TYR A 41 -16.92 8.24 -1.93
CA TYR A 41 -17.15 8.23 -0.49
C TYR A 41 -16.54 9.45 0.20
N TYR A 42 -15.43 10.00 -0.32
CA TYR A 42 -14.79 11.21 0.22
C TYR A 42 -15.63 12.47 0.09
N THR A 43 -16.48 12.59 -0.91
CA THR A 43 -17.35 13.76 -1.09
C THR A 43 -18.60 13.74 -0.22
N VAL A 44 -18.94 12.61 0.39
CA VAL A 44 -20.16 12.46 1.21
C VAL A 44 -19.86 12.57 2.72
N VAL A 45 -18.62 12.37 3.15
CA VAL A 45 -18.23 12.47 4.57
C VAL A 45 -17.66 13.86 4.85
N SER A 46 -18.43 14.91 4.59
CA SER A 46 -18.11 16.30 4.98
C SER A 46 -18.46 16.62 6.45
N GLY A 47 -18.32 15.64 7.33
CA GLY A 47 -18.44 15.80 8.77
C GLY A 47 -17.05 15.84 9.40
N GLY A 48 -16.48 17.04 9.52
CA GLY A 48 -15.39 17.41 10.40
C GLY A 48 -14.29 16.37 10.65
N PHE A 49 -13.28 16.27 9.78
CA PHE A 49 -11.97 15.73 10.16
C PHE A 49 -11.22 16.84 10.92
N ALA A 50 -11.63 17.11 12.16
CA ALA A 50 -10.86 17.94 13.07
C ALA A 50 -9.63 17.15 13.49
N ASP A 51 -8.45 17.74 13.33
CA ASP A 51 -7.15 17.36 13.89
C ASP A 51 -6.13 16.61 13.02
N THR A 52 -6.37 16.32 11.74
CA THR A 52 -5.23 16.00 10.87
C THR A 52 -4.59 17.32 10.43
N PRO A 53 -3.26 17.52 10.61
CA PRO A 53 -2.61 18.73 10.10
C PRO A 53 -2.97 18.92 8.62
N ALA A 54 -3.22 20.15 8.18
CA ALA A 54 -3.63 20.49 6.81
C ALA A 54 -2.70 19.94 5.70
N GLY A 55 -1.55 19.37 6.06
CA GLY A 55 -0.59 18.70 5.18
C GLY A 55 -0.50 17.17 5.39
N GLY A 56 -1.38 16.57 6.21
CA GLY A 56 -1.28 15.16 6.59
C GLY A 56 -0.05 14.82 7.43
N MET A 57 0.21 13.53 7.62
CA MET A 57 1.40 13.04 8.32
C MET A 57 2.67 13.33 7.51
N SER A 58 3.74 13.78 8.16
CA SER A 58 5.05 14.04 7.57
C SER A 58 5.83 12.75 7.34
N ILE A 59 5.26 11.84 6.56
CA ILE A 59 5.89 10.58 6.17
C ILE A 59 6.89 10.85 5.06
N PRO A 60 8.16 10.43 5.17
CA PRO A 60 9.14 10.62 4.10
C PRO A 60 8.68 9.90 2.83
N LEU A 61 8.95 10.50 1.68
CA LEU A 61 8.74 9.86 0.38
C LEU A 61 10.04 9.18 -0.04
N TYR A 62 9.96 7.88 -0.32
CA TYR A 62 11.05 7.12 -0.94
C TYR A 62 10.59 6.62 -2.31
N ASP A 63 11.46 6.74 -3.30
CA ASP A 63 11.25 6.17 -4.63
C ASP A 63 12.00 4.82 -4.73
N GLN A 64 11.28 3.74 -5.03
CA GLN A 64 11.91 2.43 -5.21
C GLN A 64 12.94 2.44 -6.37
N LYS A 65 12.77 3.32 -7.35
CA LYS A 65 13.66 3.45 -8.52
C LYS A 65 15.06 3.93 -8.16
N ASP A 66 15.25 4.54 -6.97
CA ASP A 66 16.56 4.94 -6.46
C ASP A 66 17.45 3.75 -6.06
N TYR A 67 16.91 2.52 -6.12
CA TYR A 67 17.59 1.29 -5.69
C TYR A 67 17.71 0.24 -6.83
N PRO A 68 18.26 0.62 -8.01
CA PRO A 68 18.34 -0.29 -9.16
C PRO A 68 19.33 -1.45 -8.94
N ASP A 69 20.35 -1.25 -8.11
CA ASP A 69 21.44 -2.20 -7.88
C ASP A 69 21.23 -3.09 -6.64
N VAL A 70 20.09 -2.95 -5.94
CA VAL A 70 19.79 -3.76 -4.77
C VAL A 70 18.93 -4.94 -5.19
N PRO A 71 19.47 -6.17 -5.21
CA PRO A 71 18.74 -7.35 -5.67
C PRO A 71 17.50 -7.63 -4.82
N PHE A 72 16.35 -7.84 -5.47
CA PHE A 72 15.10 -8.23 -4.84
C PHE A 72 14.18 -8.94 -5.83
N GLY A 73 13.70 -10.12 -5.44
CA GLY A 73 12.91 -10.95 -6.33
C GLY A 73 13.70 -11.44 -7.54
N GLY A 74 13.10 -11.38 -8.71
CA GLY A 74 13.76 -11.67 -9.99
C GLY A 74 14.48 -10.47 -10.61
N GLY A 75 14.60 -9.35 -9.88
CA GLY A 75 15.23 -8.11 -10.35
C GLY A 75 15.86 -7.33 -9.19
N SER A 76 15.36 -6.13 -8.92
CA SER A 76 15.84 -5.26 -7.86
C SER A 76 14.70 -4.60 -7.09
N ILE A 77 15.03 -3.84 -6.04
CA ILE A 77 14.05 -3.00 -5.35
C ILE A 77 13.38 -2.05 -6.34
N ALA A 78 14.13 -1.49 -7.30
CA ALA A 78 13.56 -0.61 -8.33
C ALA A 78 12.43 -1.25 -9.13
N THR A 79 12.47 -2.56 -9.37
CA THR A 79 11.49 -3.25 -10.20
C THR A 79 10.37 -3.93 -9.42
N SER A 80 10.63 -4.34 -8.17
CA SER A 80 9.72 -5.20 -7.40
C SER A 80 9.53 -4.73 -5.95
N GLY A 81 10.12 -3.60 -5.54
CA GLY A 81 10.25 -3.17 -4.16
C GLY A 81 9.14 -2.28 -3.61
N CYS A 82 7.95 -2.23 -4.20
CA CYS A 82 6.89 -1.35 -3.72
C CYS A 82 6.49 -1.62 -2.26
N ALA A 83 6.42 -2.89 -1.84
CA ALA A 83 6.09 -3.24 -0.47
C ALA A 83 7.17 -2.84 0.55
N PRO A 84 8.45 -3.23 0.41
CA PRO A 84 9.49 -2.79 1.33
C PRO A 84 9.69 -1.26 1.31
N THR A 85 9.51 -0.59 0.18
CA THR A 85 9.60 0.86 0.11
C THR A 85 8.44 1.54 0.83
N SER A 86 7.20 1.08 0.65
CA SER A 86 6.03 1.58 1.39
C SER A 86 6.18 1.35 2.90
N PHE A 87 6.64 0.15 3.30
CA PHE A 87 6.88 -0.14 4.70
C PHE A 87 7.97 0.76 5.29
N ALA A 88 9.08 0.98 4.57
CA ALA A 88 10.17 1.85 5.00
C ALA A 88 9.72 3.29 5.28
N MET A 89 8.85 3.85 4.44
CA MET A 89 8.25 5.16 4.66
C MET A 89 7.46 5.21 5.97
N VAL A 90 6.57 4.25 6.19
CA VAL A 90 5.74 4.16 7.41
C VAL A 90 6.61 3.89 8.64
N ALA A 91 7.56 2.96 8.55
CA ALA A 91 8.48 2.64 9.64
C ALA A 91 9.34 3.83 10.05
N SER A 92 9.85 4.60 9.08
CA SER A 92 10.63 5.82 9.36
C SER A 92 9.82 6.84 10.16
N TYR A 93 8.55 7.03 9.77
CA TYR A 93 7.64 7.95 10.47
C TYR A 93 7.33 7.47 11.90
N LEU A 94 6.91 6.22 12.05
CA LEU A 94 6.49 5.69 13.35
C LEU A 94 7.65 5.55 14.36
N LEU A 95 8.84 5.24 13.87
CA LEU A 95 10.02 5.05 14.72
C LEU A 95 10.81 6.35 14.97
N GLY A 96 10.48 7.45 14.29
CA GLY A 96 11.19 8.72 14.39
C GLY A 96 12.66 8.64 13.95
N ARG A 97 13.01 7.66 13.11
CA ARG A 97 14.36 7.46 12.55
C ARG A 97 14.28 6.93 11.14
N GLN A 98 15.33 7.15 10.38
CA GLN A 98 15.39 6.61 9.03
C GLN A 98 15.40 5.06 9.03
N VAL A 99 14.50 4.49 8.25
CA VAL A 99 14.47 3.09 7.81
C VAL A 99 14.43 3.13 6.30
N THR A 100 15.51 2.69 5.64
CA THR A 100 15.56 2.70 4.18
C THR A 100 14.80 1.52 3.57
N PRO A 101 14.42 1.55 2.29
CA PRO A 101 13.89 0.38 1.58
C PRO A 101 14.84 -0.83 1.65
N VAL A 102 16.15 -0.57 1.67
CA VAL A 102 17.16 -1.63 1.84
C VAL A 102 17.08 -2.26 3.22
N ASP A 103 16.94 -1.46 4.28
CA ASP A 103 16.78 -1.98 5.65
C ASP A 103 15.49 -2.79 5.78
N ALA A 104 14.41 -2.28 5.21
CA ALA A 104 13.09 -2.92 5.23
C ALA A 104 13.07 -4.28 4.50
N MET A 105 13.99 -4.52 3.56
CA MET A 105 14.09 -5.78 2.81
C MET A 105 15.19 -6.70 3.35
N ARG A 106 16.34 -6.15 3.77
CA ARG A 106 17.57 -6.91 4.06
C ARG A 106 17.38 -8.00 5.13
N TRP A 107 16.55 -7.77 6.12
CA TRP A 107 16.29 -8.71 7.21
C TRP A 107 15.65 -10.03 6.74
N CYS A 108 14.86 -9.99 5.68
CA CYS A 108 14.14 -11.16 5.16
C CYS A 108 14.64 -11.61 3.77
N GLY A 109 15.41 -10.79 3.07
CA GLY A 109 15.79 -11.08 1.68
C GLY A 109 14.55 -11.33 0.80
N ASN A 110 14.54 -12.46 0.10
CA ASN A 110 13.44 -12.84 -0.80
C ASN A 110 12.38 -13.76 -0.13
N ALA A 111 12.40 -13.92 1.21
CA ALA A 111 11.52 -14.88 1.89
C ALA A 111 10.03 -14.64 1.64
N TYR A 112 9.64 -13.40 1.38
CA TYR A 112 8.24 -13.00 1.11
C TYR A 112 7.99 -12.65 -0.36
N TYR A 113 8.94 -12.90 -1.25
CA TYR A 113 8.76 -12.65 -2.67
C TYR A 113 8.11 -13.85 -3.35
N VAL A 114 7.01 -13.60 -4.06
CA VAL A 114 6.27 -14.58 -4.83
C VAL A 114 6.52 -14.31 -6.33
N PRO A 115 7.17 -15.23 -7.08
CA PRO A 115 7.42 -15.04 -8.49
C PRO A 115 6.14 -14.75 -9.29
N GLY A 116 6.20 -13.75 -10.17
CA GLY A 116 5.06 -13.32 -10.98
C GLY A 116 4.04 -12.41 -10.28
N ILE A 117 4.02 -12.41 -8.94
CA ILE A 117 3.07 -11.62 -8.12
C ILE A 117 3.74 -10.42 -7.47
N GLY A 118 4.92 -10.61 -6.89
CA GLY A 118 5.64 -9.60 -6.11
C GLY A 118 5.74 -9.97 -4.63
N THR A 119 5.69 -9.00 -3.74
CA THR A 119 5.77 -9.26 -2.29
C THR A 119 4.43 -9.72 -1.73
N GLY A 120 4.43 -10.86 -1.03
CA GLY A 120 3.25 -11.36 -0.32
C GLY A 120 2.82 -10.45 0.83
N TRP A 121 1.56 -10.52 1.22
CA TRP A 121 0.98 -9.70 2.28
C TRP A 121 1.57 -9.98 3.67
N ASP A 122 1.97 -11.21 3.91
CA ASP A 122 2.61 -11.66 5.15
C ASP A 122 3.95 -10.96 5.42
N TYR A 123 4.56 -10.35 4.39
CA TYR A 123 5.72 -9.48 4.55
C TYR A 123 5.46 -8.38 5.60
N PHE A 124 4.28 -7.74 5.57
CA PHE A 124 4.00 -6.63 6.48
C PHE A 124 3.93 -7.07 7.94
N TYR A 125 3.44 -8.27 8.23
CA TYR A 125 3.46 -8.83 9.58
C TYR A 125 4.88 -9.14 10.05
N GLY A 126 5.67 -9.77 9.18
CA GLY A 126 7.07 -10.06 9.47
C GLY A 126 7.88 -8.79 9.70
N ALA A 127 7.74 -7.80 8.82
CA ALA A 127 8.41 -6.52 8.92
C ALA A 127 7.98 -5.75 10.18
N ALA A 128 6.69 -5.67 10.46
CA ALA A 128 6.17 -5.02 11.65
C ALA A 128 6.75 -5.65 12.93
N SER A 129 6.78 -6.99 13.01
CA SER A 129 7.38 -7.71 14.12
C SER A 129 8.88 -7.42 14.25
N HIS A 130 9.63 -7.46 13.13
CA HIS A 130 11.07 -7.21 13.11
C HIS A 130 11.44 -5.80 13.58
N PHE A 131 10.66 -4.80 13.17
CA PHE A 131 10.91 -3.40 13.53
C PHE A 131 10.21 -2.93 14.81
N GLY A 132 9.49 -3.81 15.51
CA GLY A 132 8.76 -3.48 16.73
C GLY A 132 7.55 -2.57 16.49
N ILE A 133 6.95 -2.66 15.31
CA ILE A 133 5.75 -1.93 14.91
C ILE A 133 4.53 -2.85 15.08
N ARG A 134 3.42 -2.29 15.54
CA ARG A 134 2.16 -3.04 15.67
C ARG A 134 1.22 -2.67 14.53
N ILE A 135 0.76 -3.69 13.79
CA ILE A 135 -0.40 -3.55 12.90
C ILE A 135 -1.66 -3.49 13.76
N ILE A 136 -2.47 -2.46 13.57
CA ILE A 136 -3.67 -2.24 14.38
C ILE A 136 -4.87 -2.95 13.77
N GLU A 137 -5.01 -2.87 12.44
CA GLU A 137 -6.16 -3.40 11.72
C GLU A 137 -5.81 -3.64 10.26
N GLU A 138 -6.46 -4.63 9.67
CA GLU A 138 -6.59 -4.81 8.23
C GLU A 138 -8.06 -4.67 7.85
N THR A 139 -8.33 -3.91 6.79
CA THR A 139 -9.70 -3.64 6.39
C THR A 139 -9.81 -3.39 4.89
N THR A 140 -10.96 -3.73 4.33
CA THR A 140 -11.37 -3.32 2.98
C THR A 140 -12.46 -2.23 3.05
N ASP A 141 -12.83 -1.79 4.24
CA ASP A 141 -13.82 -0.74 4.47
C ASP A 141 -13.15 0.65 4.35
N PRO A 142 -13.53 1.47 3.34
CA PRO A 142 -12.99 2.80 3.15
C PRO A 142 -13.22 3.73 4.35
N GLN A 143 -14.32 3.56 5.08
CA GLN A 143 -14.63 4.38 6.24
C GLN A 143 -13.63 4.14 7.38
N ARG A 144 -13.22 2.88 7.56
CA ARG A 144 -12.18 2.51 8.54
C ARG A 144 -10.83 3.10 8.17
N VAL A 145 -10.50 3.11 6.86
CA VAL A 145 -9.29 3.76 6.35
C VAL A 145 -9.30 5.26 6.65
N LEU A 146 -10.42 5.94 6.36
CA LEU A 146 -10.56 7.38 6.64
C LEU A 146 -10.45 7.69 8.14
N GLN A 147 -11.08 6.88 9.00
CA GLN A 147 -10.98 7.02 10.45
C GLN A 147 -9.53 6.84 10.92
N ALA A 148 -8.79 5.88 10.36
CA ALA A 148 -7.38 5.69 10.68
C ALA A 148 -6.54 6.92 10.30
N LEU A 149 -6.73 7.44 9.08
CA LEU A 149 -6.01 8.63 8.61
C LEU A 149 -6.36 9.88 9.45
N ALA A 150 -7.63 10.07 9.79
CA ALA A 150 -8.07 11.15 10.66
C ALA A 150 -7.48 11.05 12.07
N ALA A 151 -7.23 9.83 12.55
CA ALA A 151 -6.57 9.55 13.82
C ALA A 151 -5.02 9.62 13.75
N GLY A 152 -4.45 10.12 12.64
CA GLY A 152 -3.00 10.23 12.45
C GLY A 152 -2.29 8.89 12.29
N LYS A 153 -2.99 7.85 11.85
CA LYS A 153 -2.42 6.51 11.63
C LYS A 153 -2.13 6.32 10.14
N PRO A 154 -0.88 6.02 9.76
CA PRO A 154 -0.54 5.74 8.37
C PRO A 154 -1.18 4.43 7.92
N VAL A 155 -1.52 4.36 6.63
CA VAL A 155 -2.09 3.17 6.02
C VAL A 155 -1.24 2.76 4.82
N ILE A 156 -0.85 1.49 4.75
CA ILE A 156 -0.31 0.91 3.52
C ILE A 156 -1.48 0.27 2.79
N SER A 157 -1.71 0.73 1.57
CA SER A 157 -2.82 0.29 0.74
C SER A 157 -2.34 -0.55 -0.42
N SER A 158 -2.94 -1.72 -0.59
CA SER A 158 -2.74 -2.54 -1.78
C SER A 158 -3.65 -2.06 -2.90
N GLN A 159 -3.06 -1.92 -4.08
CA GLN A 159 -3.73 -1.42 -5.26
C GLN A 159 -3.81 -2.51 -6.33
N ASN A 160 -5.01 -2.70 -6.87
CA ASN A 160 -5.24 -3.46 -8.08
C ASN A 160 -4.95 -2.61 -9.34
N PRO A 161 -4.94 -3.21 -10.55
CA PRO A 161 -4.81 -2.44 -11.79
C PRO A 161 -5.80 -1.28 -11.85
N GLY A 162 -5.29 -0.07 -12.07
CA GLY A 162 -6.08 1.15 -12.05
C GLY A 162 -5.22 2.41 -12.12
N LEU A 163 -5.52 3.38 -11.28
CA LEU A 163 -4.85 4.69 -11.26
C LEU A 163 -3.34 4.60 -10.98
N PHE A 164 -2.95 3.74 -10.04
CA PHE A 164 -1.57 3.68 -9.54
C PHE A 164 -0.70 2.66 -10.25
N THR A 165 -1.29 1.66 -10.88
CA THR A 165 -0.55 0.54 -11.46
C THR A 165 -1.34 -0.17 -12.56
N GLY A 166 -0.64 -0.83 -13.47
CA GLY A 166 -1.23 -1.80 -14.41
C GLY A 166 -1.25 -3.24 -13.88
N ARG A 167 -0.74 -3.47 -12.65
CA ARG A 167 -0.67 -4.78 -11.96
C ARG A 167 -1.03 -4.59 -10.49
N GLY A 168 -0.44 -5.37 -9.57
CA GLY A 168 -0.49 -5.13 -8.14
C GLY A 168 0.52 -4.06 -7.72
N HIS A 169 0.20 -3.28 -6.67
CA HIS A 169 1.07 -2.24 -6.14
C HIS A 169 0.75 -1.93 -4.69
N PHE A 170 1.73 -1.43 -3.93
CA PHE A 170 1.53 -0.90 -2.59
C PHE A 170 1.89 0.57 -2.56
N ILE A 171 1.04 1.37 -1.91
CA ILE A 171 1.22 2.81 -1.69
C ILE A 171 0.97 3.16 -0.23
N VAL A 172 1.40 4.33 0.19
CA VAL A 172 1.15 4.84 1.55
C VAL A 172 0.11 5.95 1.50
N LEU A 173 -0.94 5.82 2.29
CA LEU A 173 -1.91 6.88 2.55
C LEU A 173 -1.50 7.58 3.84
N ARG A 174 -1.33 8.92 3.79
CA ARG A 174 -0.74 9.69 4.87
C ARG A 174 -1.62 10.83 5.40
N GLY A 175 -2.87 10.89 4.98
CA GLY A 175 -3.81 11.90 5.47
C GLY A 175 -4.94 12.17 4.49
N VAL A 176 -5.83 13.06 4.91
CA VAL A 176 -6.95 13.54 4.11
C VAL A 176 -6.94 15.06 4.14
N THR A 177 -7.08 15.71 3.00
CA THR A 177 -7.17 17.16 2.89
C THR A 177 -8.54 17.67 3.33
N ALA A 178 -8.66 18.98 3.60
CA ALA A 178 -9.94 19.60 3.99
C ALA A 178 -11.02 19.46 2.91
N ASP A 179 -10.63 19.33 1.63
CA ASP A 179 -11.54 19.09 0.50
C ASP A 179 -11.77 17.59 0.22
N GLY A 180 -11.34 16.71 1.14
CA GLY A 180 -11.65 15.29 1.13
C GLY A 180 -10.75 14.43 0.24
N LYS A 181 -9.63 14.95 -0.27
CA LYS A 181 -8.66 14.17 -1.05
C LYS A 181 -7.69 13.42 -0.14
N VAL A 182 -7.34 12.22 -0.54
CA VAL A 182 -6.32 11.43 0.18
C VAL A 182 -4.92 11.82 -0.27
N LEU A 183 -4.07 12.09 0.71
CA LEU A 183 -2.65 12.34 0.48
C LEU A 183 -1.91 11.00 0.36
N VAL A 184 -1.18 10.84 -0.73
CA VAL A 184 -0.51 9.58 -1.10
C VAL A 184 0.99 9.79 -1.23
N ASN A 185 1.76 8.83 -0.71
CA ASN A 185 3.15 8.60 -1.10
C ASN A 185 3.21 7.31 -1.93
N ASP A 186 3.50 7.42 -3.21
CA ASP A 186 3.67 6.29 -4.12
C ASP A 186 5.16 5.97 -4.27
N PRO A 187 5.61 4.76 -3.88
CA PRO A 187 7.02 4.37 -4.02
C PRO A 187 7.50 4.23 -5.47
N ASN A 188 6.59 4.25 -6.44
CA ASN A 188 6.89 4.18 -7.86
C ASN A 188 6.20 5.32 -8.62
N ASP A 189 6.23 6.52 -8.06
CA ASP A 189 5.64 7.69 -8.72
C ASP A 189 6.39 8.05 -10.00
N SER A 190 5.70 8.72 -10.91
CA SER A 190 6.25 9.22 -12.16
C SER A 190 5.48 10.44 -12.64
N PRO A 191 6.12 11.34 -13.43
CA PRO A 191 5.45 12.53 -13.96
C PRO A 191 4.14 12.26 -14.71
N GLY A 192 4.02 11.06 -15.33
CA GLY A 192 2.83 10.66 -16.06
C GLY A 192 1.64 10.28 -15.17
N LYS A 193 1.86 10.03 -13.90
CA LYS A 193 0.80 9.67 -12.95
C LYS A 193 0.07 10.91 -12.39
N ASN A 194 0.74 12.04 -12.24
CA ASN A 194 0.21 13.37 -11.85
C ASN A 194 -0.93 13.34 -10.82
N TYR A 195 -0.68 12.80 -9.62
CA TYR A 195 -1.70 12.68 -8.56
C TYR A 195 -2.20 14.02 -8.00
N ALA A 196 -1.41 15.08 -8.14
CA ALA A 196 -1.80 16.41 -7.65
C ALA A 196 -3.02 16.99 -8.36
N SER A 197 -3.36 16.48 -9.55
CA SER A 197 -4.50 16.95 -10.37
C SER A 197 -5.71 16.00 -10.35
N ARG A 198 -5.70 14.96 -9.50
CA ARG A 198 -6.73 13.91 -9.49
C ARG A 198 -7.42 13.79 -8.16
#